data_70b412568adfafd13c027bac98c67ed4
#
_entry.id   70b412568adfafd13c027bac98c67ed4
#
_cell.length_a   1.000
_cell.length_b   1.000
_cell.length_c   1.000
_cell.angle_alpha   90.00
_cell.angle_beta   90.00
_cell.angle_gamma   90.00
#
_symmetry.space_group_name_H-M   'P 1'
#
loop_
_entity.id
_entity.type
_entity.pdbx_description
1 polymer ?
#
loop_
_entity_poly.entity_id
_entity_poly.type
_entity_poly.pdbx_seq_one_letter_code
_entity_poly.pdbx_strand_id
1 'polypeptide(L)'
;MALLTDLHNHSCLSPCGSLDLSPRCLAELAAARGVKVLALTDHNSSLNCPAFAKVCFRLGVIPLFGMEATTAEEIHCLCLFTSLEAGRAFGEYAYSILIPFPNDPEKTGDQVYVDEEDNIEGEVAYFLPNALDLSIEAIGERAAGYGGIVIPAHVDRPAFSMTSQLGVVTAGPWAAVECVRLPPRVFHVPGAADGPAGAGHPDTGYLLDTLGYPLTTSSDAHYPEHVARRPFELDIPAEELQPGGPGTEADMGALKRALGRRPAFRQPDDG
;
A
#
# COMPACT_ATOMS: atom_id res chain seq x y z
N MET A 1 -23.77 -1.51 1.73
CA MET A 1 -23.25 -0.13 1.50
C MET A 1 -21.78 -0.26 1.22
N ALA A 2 -21.27 0.48 0.23
CA ALA A 2 -19.85 0.48 -0.08
C ALA A 2 -19.02 0.96 1.14
N LEU A 3 -17.84 0.38 1.32
CA LEU A 3 -16.93 0.72 2.41
C LEU A 3 -15.84 1.67 1.90
N LEU A 4 -15.71 2.84 2.52
CA LEU A 4 -14.59 3.74 2.24
C LEU A 4 -13.29 3.07 2.67
N THR A 5 -12.36 2.92 1.73
CA THR A 5 -11.19 2.05 1.84
C THR A 5 -9.92 2.80 1.47
N ASP A 6 -8.85 2.58 2.24
CA ASP A 6 -7.52 3.13 1.96
C ASP A 6 -6.47 2.04 2.21
N LEU A 7 -5.82 1.58 1.14
CA LEU A 7 -4.98 0.38 1.17
C LEU A 7 -3.47 0.68 1.19
N HIS A 8 -3.05 1.95 1.21
CA HIS A 8 -1.65 2.31 1.17
C HIS A 8 -1.38 3.46 2.13
N ASN A 9 -0.78 3.14 3.27
CA ASN A 9 -0.43 4.12 4.30
C ASN A 9 0.81 3.67 5.06
N HIS A 10 1.65 4.63 5.41
CA HIS A 10 2.85 4.42 6.20
C HIS A 10 2.65 4.90 7.64
N SER A 11 3.55 4.46 8.52
CA SER A 11 3.65 4.92 9.89
C SER A 11 5.05 5.46 10.20
N CYS A 12 5.28 5.80 11.46
CA CYS A 12 6.59 6.20 11.98
C CYS A 12 7.72 5.17 11.78
N LEU A 13 7.39 3.97 11.30
CA LEU A 13 8.37 2.94 10.94
C LEU A 13 9.02 3.21 9.57
N SER A 14 8.31 3.89 8.67
CA SER A 14 8.82 4.25 7.35
C SER A 14 9.63 5.54 7.43
N PRO A 15 10.95 5.53 7.15
CA PRO A 15 11.83 6.67 7.43
C PRO A 15 11.59 7.88 6.54
N CYS A 16 10.81 7.73 5.47
CA CYS A 16 10.37 8.81 4.57
C CYS A 16 9.14 9.57 5.09
N GLY A 17 8.55 9.12 6.21
CA GLY A 17 7.35 9.69 6.81
C GLY A 17 7.62 10.47 8.09
N SER A 18 6.54 10.98 8.68
CA SER A 18 6.59 11.70 9.96
C SER A 18 6.57 10.73 11.13
N LEU A 19 7.41 10.98 12.14
CA LEU A 19 7.34 10.28 13.43
C LEU A 19 6.00 10.49 14.15
N ASP A 20 5.28 11.58 13.85
CA ASP A 20 3.96 11.84 14.42
C ASP A 20 2.87 10.93 13.85
N LEU A 21 3.13 10.25 12.73
CA LEU A 21 2.17 9.33 12.12
C LEU A 21 2.34 7.91 12.69
N SER A 22 2.06 7.77 13.98
CA SER A 22 2.02 6.45 14.63
C SER A 22 0.86 5.59 14.10
N PRO A 23 0.86 4.25 14.31
CA PRO A 23 -0.28 3.39 14.00
C PRO A 23 -1.60 3.88 14.62
N ARG A 24 -1.53 4.45 15.82
CA ARG A 24 -2.69 5.05 16.50
C ARG A 24 -3.15 6.31 15.79
N CYS A 25 -2.26 7.25 15.55
CA CYS A 25 -2.58 8.49 14.84
C CYS A 25 -3.20 8.20 13.47
N LEU A 26 -2.61 7.28 12.70
CA LEU A 26 -3.13 6.86 11.40
C LEU A 26 -4.57 6.34 11.51
N ALA A 27 -4.82 5.38 12.40
CA ALA A 27 -6.13 4.75 12.54
C ALA A 27 -7.20 5.72 13.04
N GLU A 28 -6.87 6.60 14.00
CA GLU A 28 -7.79 7.62 14.53
C GLU A 28 -8.17 8.64 13.46
N LEU A 29 -7.20 9.15 12.70
CA LEU A 29 -7.45 10.08 11.60
C LEU A 29 -8.27 9.46 10.48
N ALA A 30 -7.95 8.22 10.09
CA ALA A 30 -8.70 7.49 9.07
C ALA A 30 -10.16 7.26 9.50
N ALA A 31 -10.38 6.81 10.74
CA ALA A 31 -11.71 6.62 11.31
C ALA A 31 -12.51 7.93 11.34
N ALA A 32 -11.89 9.04 11.78
CA ALA A 32 -12.50 10.37 11.82
C ALA A 32 -12.88 10.87 10.42
N ARG A 33 -12.15 10.46 9.38
CA ARG A 33 -12.44 10.77 7.97
C ARG A 33 -13.36 9.76 7.29
N GLY A 34 -13.92 8.81 8.05
CA GLY A 34 -14.94 7.86 7.60
C GLY A 34 -14.41 6.61 6.92
N VAL A 35 -13.10 6.38 6.91
CA VAL A 35 -12.50 5.14 6.39
C VAL A 35 -12.98 3.95 7.23
N LYS A 36 -13.36 2.88 6.56
CA LYS A 36 -13.87 1.63 7.16
C LYS A 36 -12.93 0.46 6.96
N VAL A 37 -12.17 0.44 5.88
CA VAL A 37 -11.13 -0.56 5.62
C VAL A 37 -9.82 0.18 5.46
N LEU A 38 -8.83 -0.13 6.28
CA LEU A 38 -7.55 0.56 6.31
C LEU A 38 -6.41 -0.44 6.29
N ALA A 39 -5.41 -0.23 5.43
CA ALA A 39 -4.18 -1.00 5.45
C ALA A 39 -3.02 -0.19 6.03
N LEU A 40 -2.15 -0.87 6.78
CA LEU A 40 -0.82 -0.38 7.13
C LEU A 40 0.21 -1.10 6.28
N THR A 41 1.03 -0.33 5.57
CA THR A 41 1.94 -0.82 4.53
C THR A 41 3.30 -0.13 4.59
N ASP A 42 3.94 -0.12 5.76
CA ASP A 42 5.30 0.39 5.92
C ASP A 42 6.29 -0.30 4.96
N HIS A 43 7.35 0.38 4.57
CA HIS A 43 8.35 -0.19 3.67
C HIS A 43 8.95 -1.48 4.23
N ASN A 44 8.83 -2.58 3.49
CA ASN A 44 9.41 -3.90 3.74
C ASN A 44 9.25 -4.43 5.18
N SER A 45 8.26 -3.93 5.93
CA SER A 45 8.07 -4.29 7.34
C SER A 45 6.61 -4.31 7.76
N SER A 46 6.28 -5.20 8.68
CA SER A 46 4.96 -5.29 9.33
C SER A 46 5.07 -5.14 10.86
N LEU A 47 6.17 -4.58 11.37
CA LEU A 47 6.41 -4.49 12.81
C LEU A 47 5.38 -3.65 13.54
N ASN A 48 4.82 -2.62 12.92
CA ASN A 48 3.76 -1.79 13.49
C ASN A 48 2.34 -2.36 13.31
N CYS A 49 2.17 -3.47 12.57
CA CYS A 49 0.85 -4.10 12.39
C CYS A 49 0.19 -4.58 13.69
N PRO A 50 0.89 -5.09 14.73
CA PRO A 50 0.25 -5.46 16.00
C PRO A 50 -0.39 -4.28 16.74
N ALA A 51 0.30 -3.15 16.85
CA ALA A 51 -0.23 -1.91 17.43
C ALA A 51 -1.43 -1.40 16.62
N PHE A 52 -1.27 -1.35 15.30
CA PHE A 52 -2.31 -0.96 14.35
C PHE A 52 -3.59 -1.80 14.48
N ALA A 53 -3.46 -3.14 14.59
CA ALA A 53 -4.59 -4.05 14.75
C ALA A 53 -5.43 -3.70 15.98
N LYS A 54 -4.77 -3.54 17.14
CA LYS A 54 -5.43 -3.23 18.40
C LYS A 54 -6.22 -1.92 18.33
N VAL A 55 -5.63 -0.89 17.71
CA VAL A 55 -6.30 0.40 17.58
C VAL A 55 -7.47 0.32 16.60
N CYS A 56 -7.28 -0.27 15.42
CA CYS A 56 -8.36 -0.44 14.44
C CYS A 56 -9.56 -1.19 15.02
N PHE A 57 -9.32 -2.27 15.74
CA PHE A 57 -10.39 -3.05 16.39
C PHE A 57 -11.15 -2.22 17.42
N ARG A 58 -10.47 -1.37 18.21
CA ARG A 58 -11.12 -0.46 19.16
C ARG A 58 -12.02 0.58 18.45
N LEU A 59 -11.60 1.04 17.27
CA LEU A 59 -12.30 2.06 16.49
C LEU A 59 -13.39 1.50 15.56
N GLY A 60 -13.51 0.18 15.43
CA GLY A 60 -14.41 -0.47 14.49
C GLY A 60 -14.01 -0.24 13.02
N VAL A 61 -12.71 -0.06 12.78
CA VAL A 61 -12.08 -0.06 11.46
C VAL A 61 -11.62 -1.47 11.14
N ILE A 62 -11.82 -1.94 9.93
CA ILE A 62 -11.37 -3.26 9.45
C ILE A 62 -9.92 -3.13 9.01
N PRO A 63 -8.94 -3.70 9.73
CA PRO A 63 -7.54 -3.60 9.35
C PRO A 63 -7.17 -4.60 8.27
N LEU A 64 -6.27 -4.20 7.37
CA LEU A 64 -5.45 -5.08 6.56
C LEU A 64 -3.99 -4.87 6.95
N PHE A 65 -3.25 -5.96 7.00
CA PHE A 65 -1.88 -6.00 7.46
C PHE A 65 -0.95 -6.23 6.29
N GLY A 66 0.20 -5.58 6.27
CA GLY A 66 1.12 -5.84 5.18
C GLY A 66 2.28 -4.88 5.13
N MET A 67 2.74 -4.64 3.92
CA MET A 67 3.86 -3.75 3.64
C MET A 67 3.82 -3.25 2.20
N GLU A 68 4.49 -2.15 1.95
CA GLU A 68 4.93 -1.77 0.62
C GLU A 68 6.32 -2.38 0.38
N ALA A 69 6.35 -3.47 -0.38
CA ALA A 69 7.60 -4.15 -0.71
C ALA A 69 8.31 -3.43 -1.86
N THR A 70 9.63 -3.20 -1.72
CA THR A 70 10.50 -2.73 -2.80
C THR A 70 11.16 -3.92 -3.45
N THR A 71 10.90 -4.18 -4.73
CA THR A 71 11.43 -5.35 -5.46
C THR A 71 12.86 -5.13 -5.94
N ALA A 72 13.51 -6.18 -6.45
CA ALA A 72 14.85 -6.10 -7.04
C ALA A 72 14.91 -5.17 -8.26
N GLU A 73 13.77 -4.95 -8.94
CA GLU A 73 13.63 -4.00 -10.04
C GLU A 73 13.37 -2.57 -9.57
N GLU A 74 13.36 -2.30 -8.26
CA GLU A 74 12.97 -1.02 -7.66
C GLU A 74 11.50 -0.64 -7.95
N ILE A 75 10.62 -1.65 -8.02
CA ILE A 75 9.18 -1.46 -8.12
C ILE A 75 8.57 -1.62 -6.72
N HIS A 76 7.67 -0.72 -6.35
CA HIS A 76 6.88 -0.87 -5.15
C HIS A 76 5.62 -1.71 -5.41
N CYS A 77 5.29 -2.58 -4.47
CA CYS A 77 4.03 -3.32 -4.49
C CYS A 77 3.49 -3.54 -3.07
N LEU A 78 2.18 -3.40 -2.92
CA LEU A 78 1.50 -3.68 -1.68
C LEU A 78 1.33 -5.19 -1.53
N CYS A 79 1.88 -5.75 -0.47
CA CYS A 79 1.62 -7.12 -0.03
C CYS A 79 0.63 -7.06 1.13
N LEU A 80 -0.62 -7.49 0.93
CA LEU A 80 -1.70 -7.30 1.89
C LEU A 80 -2.24 -8.64 2.39
N PHE A 81 -2.49 -8.70 3.68
CA PHE A 81 -2.99 -9.87 4.41
C PHE A 81 -4.18 -9.46 5.27
N THR A 82 -5.17 -10.35 5.38
CA THR A 82 -6.28 -10.18 6.32
C THR A 82 -5.94 -10.73 7.70
N SER A 83 -5.01 -11.69 7.79
CA SER A 83 -4.51 -12.23 9.05
C SER A 83 -3.26 -11.48 9.52
N LEU A 84 -3.28 -11.04 10.79
CA LEU A 84 -2.12 -10.41 11.43
C LEU A 84 -0.93 -11.37 11.50
N GLU A 85 -1.19 -12.65 11.79
CA GLU A 85 -0.15 -13.69 11.86
C GLU A 85 0.53 -13.86 10.50
N ALA A 86 -0.27 -13.97 9.41
CA ALA A 86 0.26 -14.10 8.06
C ALA A 86 1.06 -12.85 7.62
N GLY A 87 0.55 -11.65 7.92
CA GLY A 87 1.24 -10.39 7.62
C GLY A 87 2.58 -10.29 8.36
N ARG A 88 2.62 -10.68 9.62
CA ARG A 88 3.86 -10.72 10.41
C ARG A 88 4.85 -11.74 9.88
N ALA A 89 4.41 -12.96 9.61
CA ALA A 89 5.27 -14.02 9.08
C ALA A 89 5.88 -13.64 7.72
N PHE A 90 5.08 -12.97 6.86
CA PHE A 90 5.61 -12.42 5.61
C PHE A 90 6.61 -11.28 5.86
N GLY A 91 6.39 -10.43 6.87
CA GLY A 91 7.32 -9.37 7.28
C GLY A 91 8.68 -9.91 7.74
N GLU A 92 8.67 -10.96 8.55
CA GLU A 92 9.89 -11.65 8.98
C GLU A 92 10.65 -12.26 7.78
N TYR A 93 9.91 -12.87 6.85
CA TYR A 93 10.48 -13.37 5.60
C TYR A 93 11.08 -12.23 4.76
N ALA A 94 10.34 -11.13 4.53
CA ALA A 94 10.81 -9.99 3.76
C ALA A 94 12.11 -9.40 4.36
N TYR A 95 12.16 -9.23 5.69
CA TYR A 95 13.37 -8.75 6.35
C TYR A 95 14.57 -9.68 6.17
N SER A 96 14.33 -11.00 6.09
CA SER A 96 15.40 -11.99 5.88
C SER A 96 16.04 -11.94 4.49
N ILE A 97 15.36 -11.37 3.51
CA ILE A 97 15.81 -11.20 2.13
C ILE A 97 16.04 -9.73 1.74
N LEU A 98 15.92 -8.82 2.70
CA LEU A 98 16.23 -7.41 2.50
C LEU A 98 17.74 -7.28 2.23
N ILE A 99 18.12 -6.59 1.16
CA ILE A 99 19.53 -6.31 0.87
C ILE A 99 20.06 -5.44 2.01
N PRO A 100 21.03 -5.95 2.81
CA PRO A 100 21.41 -5.29 4.06
C PRO A 100 22.17 -3.99 3.78
N PHE A 101 21.57 -2.88 4.14
CA PHE A 101 22.20 -1.57 4.15
C PHE A 101 21.89 -0.92 5.51
N PRO A 102 22.91 -0.58 6.33
CA PRO A 102 22.67 0.02 7.65
C PRO A 102 21.87 1.32 7.54
N ASN A 103 20.86 1.47 8.38
CA ASN A 103 20.18 2.75 8.51
C ASN A 103 21.07 3.79 9.17
N ASP A 104 21.02 5.02 8.71
CA ASP A 104 21.67 6.18 9.31
C ASP A 104 20.59 7.23 9.56
N PRO A 105 20.01 7.30 10.79
CA PRO A 105 18.87 8.18 11.08
C PRO A 105 19.11 9.65 10.74
N GLU A 106 20.37 10.13 10.83
CA GLU A 106 20.71 11.52 10.47
C GLU A 106 20.57 11.80 8.96
N LYS A 107 20.63 10.76 8.12
CA LYS A 107 20.54 10.89 6.65
C LYS A 107 19.24 10.38 6.07
N THR A 108 18.71 9.29 6.64
CA THR A 108 17.60 8.53 6.06
C THR A 108 16.33 8.57 6.91
N GLY A 109 16.41 9.07 8.14
CA GLY A 109 15.28 9.11 9.09
C GLY A 109 15.25 7.92 10.05
N ASP A 110 14.47 8.06 11.10
CA ASP A 110 14.25 7.03 12.11
C ASP A 110 13.32 5.93 11.57
N GLN A 111 13.47 4.70 12.09
CA GLN A 111 12.66 3.53 11.73
C GLN A 111 12.18 2.84 13.00
N VAL A 112 11.29 3.52 13.74
CA VAL A 112 10.83 3.07 15.04
C VAL A 112 9.54 2.27 14.93
N TYR A 113 9.43 1.18 15.72
CA TYR A 113 8.17 0.49 15.93
C TYR A 113 7.68 0.70 17.35
N VAL A 114 6.36 0.75 17.51
CA VAL A 114 5.69 1.23 18.71
C VAL A 114 4.57 0.29 19.14
N ASP A 115 4.15 0.42 20.41
CA ASP A 115 2.92 -0.18 20.91
C ASP A 115 1.67 0.68 20.57
N GLU A 116 0.48 0.23 21.02
CA GLU A 116 -0.78 0.93 20.77
C GLU A 116 -0.97 2.22 21.59
N GLU A 117 -0.10 2.52 22.51
CA GLU A 117 -0.01 3.75 23.28
C GLU A 117 1.08 4.70 22.78
N ASP A 118 1.74 4.38 21.64
CA ASP A 118 2.85 5.10 21.00
C ASP A 118 4.17 5.05 21.80
N ASN A 119 4.33 4.09 22.71
CA ASN A 119 5.63 3.86 23.33
C ASN A 119 6.54 3.14 22.34
N ILE A 120 7.77 3.64 22.16
CA ILE A 120 8.77 3.04 21.29
C ILE A 120 9.20 1.69 21.89
N GLU A 121 9.00 0.60 21.14
CA GLU A 121 9.43 -0.75 21.50
C GLU A 121 10.82 -1.08 20.92
N GLY A 122 11.21 -0.39 19.84
CA GLY A 122 12.52 -0.56 19.25
C GLY A 122 12.69 0.18 17.92
N GLU A 123 13.83 -0.07 17.30
CA GLU A 123 14.27 0.56 16.06
C GLU A 123 14.86 -0.49 15.11
N VAL A 124 14.67 -0.30 13.80
CA VAL A 124 15.16 -1.24 12.78
C VAL A 124 16.53 -0.83 12.29
N ALA A 125 17.48 -1.78 12.30
CA ALA A 125 18.87 -1.52 12.00
C ALA A 125 19.20 -1.36 10.51
N TYR A 126 18.47 -2.02 9.62
CA TYR A 126 18.67 -1.91 8.18
C TYR A 126 17.65 -0.96 7.56
N PHE A 127 18.08 -0.20 6.55
CA PHE A 127 17.26 0.75 5.81
C PHE A 127 16.12 0.02 5.09
N LEU A 128 14.92 0.17 5.63
CA LEU A 128 13.74 -0.57 5.17
C LEU A 128 13.35 -0.31 3.71
N PRO A 129 13.43 0.93 3.17
CA PRO A 129 13.10 1.17 1.77
C PRO A 129 14.03 0.53 0.74
N ASN A 130 15.14 -0.10 1.18
CA ASN A 130 16.05 -0.79 0.26
C ASN A 130 15.36 -1.99 -0.41
N ALA A 131 15.92 -2.47 -1.54
CA ALA A 131 15.31 -3.56 -2.29
C ALA A 131 15.36 -4.92 -1.55
N LEU A 132 14.31 -5.70 -1.72
CA LEU A 132 14.30 -7.13 -1.44
C LEU A 132 15.00 -7.88 -2.59
N ASP A 133 15.71 -8.95 -2.29
CA ASP A 133 16.38 -9.80 -3.31
C ASP A 133 15.36 -10.73 -4.01
N LEU A 134 14.30 -10.15 -4.56
CA LEU A 134 13.26 -10.86 -5.32
C LEU A 134 12.62 -9.96 -6.38
N SER A 135 12.26 -10.57 -7.52
CA SER A 135 11.46 -9.90 -8.55
C SER A 135 10.02 -9.70 -8.08
N ILE A 136 9.30 -8.78 -8.76
CA ILE A 136 7.90 -8.50 -8.42
C ILE A 136 7.01 -9.74 -8.57
N GLU A 137 7.26 -10.58 -9.58
CA GLU A 137 6.53 -11.84 -9.77
C GLU A 137 6.78 -12.82 -8.63
N ALA A 138 8.06 -12.96 -8.21
CA ALA A 138 8.44 -13.84 -7.11
C ALA A 138 7.86 -13.37 -5.77
N ILE A 139 7.80 -12.04 -5.54
CA ILE A 139 7.09 -11.47 -4.39
C ILE A 139 5.61 -11.81 -4.44
N GLY A 140 4.98 -11.70 -5.63
CA GLY A 140 3.58 -12.04 -5.82
C GLY A 140 3.27 -13.49 -5.47
N GLU A 141 4.08 -14.43 -5.97
CA GLU A 141 3.95 -15.86 -5.65
C GLU A 141 4.18 -16.14 -4.17
N ARG A 142 5.19 -15.49 -3.57
CA ARG A 142 5.51 -15.68 -2.18
C ARG A 142 4.41 -15.16 -1.26
N ALA A 143 3.90 -13.94 -1.50
CA ALA A 143 2.79 -13.38 -0.74
C ALA A 143 1.52 -14.24 -0.83
N ALA A 144 1.22 -14.80 -2.03
CA ALA A 144 0.12 -15.74 -2.20
C ALA A 144 0.32 -17.02 -1.37
N GLY A 145 1.55 -17.51 -1.22
CA GLY A 145 1.90 -18.65 -0.38
C GLY A 145 1.62 -18.40 1.12
N TYR A 146 1.65 -17.15 1.58
CA TYR A 146 1.23 -16.73 2.93
C TYR A 146 -0.26 -16.37 3.01
N GLY A 147 -1.04 -16.59 1.94
CA GLY A 147 -2.48 -16.27 1.90
C GLY A 147 -2.80 -14.82 1.59
N GLY A 148 -1.81 -14.02 1.18
CA GLY A 148 -1.96 -12.62 0.84
C GLY A 148 -2.39 -12.34 -0.60
N ILE A 149 -2.49 -11.06 -0.92
CA ILE A 149 -2.63 -10.51 -2.28
C ILE A 149 -1.53 -9.50 -2.54
N VAL A 150 -1.26 -9.26 -3.83
CA VAL A 150 -0.34 -8.20 -4.26
C VAL A 150 -1.06 -7.22 -5.18
N ILE A 151 -0.77 -5.94 -4.96
CA ILE A 151 -1.22 -4.81 -5.77
C ILE A 151 0.03 -3.99 -6.13
N PRO A 152 0.48 -3.98 -7.38
CA PRO A 152 1.53 -3.05 -7.81
C PRO A 152 1.15 -1.62 -7.46
N ALA A 153 2.03 -0.93 -6.72
CA ALA A 153 1.73 0.39 -6.17
C ALA A 153 1.92 1.48 -7.22
N HIS A 154 1.07 2.49 -7.15
CA HIS A 154 1.16 3.76 -7.90
C HIS A 154 1.81 3.60 -9.30
N VAL A 155 1.27 2.67 -10.11
CA VAL A 155 1.87 2.25 -11.40
C VAL A 155 2.07 3.38 -12.41
N ASP A 156 1.45 4.53 -12.20
CA ASP A 156 1.55 5.74 -13.03
C ASP A 156 2.51 6.80 -12.46
N ARG A 157 3.35 6.46 -11.45
CA ARG A 157 4.39 7.36 -10.91
C ARG A 157 5.67 7.30 -11.75
N PRO A 158 6.45 8.40 -11.77
CA PRO A 158 7.71 8.46 -12.53
C PRO A 158 8.87 7.71 -11.85
N ALA A 159 8.69 7.19 -10.64
CA ALA A 159 9.69 6.45 -9.89
C ALA A 159 9.04 5.33 -9.08
N PHE A 160 9.78 4.27 -8.84
CA PHE A 160 9.38 3.10 -8.06
C PHE A 160 8.06 2.46 -8.52
N SER A 161 7.76 2.53 -9.80
CA SER A 161 6.54 1.98 -10.39
C SER A 161 6.86 1.00 -11.52
N MET A 162 5.90 0.13 -11.87
CA MET A 162 6.08 -0.74 -13.04
C MET A 162 6.38 0.05 -14.30
N THR A 163 5.71 1.17 -14.52
CA THR A 163 5.90 1.94 -15.75
C THR A 163 7.24 2.67 -15.78
N SER A 164 7.76 3.11 -14.62
CA SER A 164 9.07 3.75 -14.56
C SER A 164 10.22 2.78 -14.76
N GLN A 165 10.06 1.52 -14.31
CA GLN A 165 11.12 0.52 -14.37
C GLN A 165 11.00 -0.38 -15.62
N LEU A 166 9.79 -0.78 -16.01
CA LEU A 166 9.53 -1.72 -17.10
C LEU A 166 8.90 -1.08 -18.34
N GLY A 167 8.44 0.18 -18.22
CA GLY A 167 7.75 0.90 -19.31
C GLY A 167 6.27 0.54 -19.47
N VAL A 168 5.79 -0.53 -18.86
CA VAL A 168 4.42 -1.06 -18.99
C VAL A 168 3.95 -1.68 -17.67
N VAL A 169 2.64 -1.90 -17.55
CA VAL A 169 2.11 -2.84 -16.56
C VAL A 169 2.24 -4.25 -17.12
N THR A 170 2.86 -5.15 -16.36
CA THR A 170 3.03 -6.55 -16.76
C THR A 170 1.89 -7.42 -16.24
N ALA A 171 1.63 -8.53 -16.95
CA ALA A 171 0.73 -9.56 -16.44
C ALA A 171 1.37 -10.28 -15.25
N GLY A 172 0.57 -10.55 -14.21
CA GLY A 172 1.02 -11.24 -13.00
C GLY A 172 -0.16 -11.57 -12.08
N PRO A 173 0.10 -12.12 -10.90
CA PRO A 173 -0.94 -12.51 -9.93
C PRO A 173 -1.50 -11.30 -9.15
N TRP A 174 -1.71 -10.18 -9.83
CA TRP A 174 -2.16 -8.93 -9.21
C TRP A 174 -3.66 -8.99 -8.91
N ALA A 175 -4.05 -8.64 -7.67
CA ALA A 175 -5.46 -8.52 -7.31
C ALA A 175 -6.10 -7.24 -7.88
N ALA A 176 -5.29 -6.21 -8.06
CA ALA A 176 -5.61 -4.91 -8.66
C ALA A 176 -4.30 -4.22 -9.06
N VAL A 177 -4.37 -3.02 -9.62
CA VAL A 177 -3.23 -2.10 -9.73
C VAL A 177 -3.60 -0.76 -9.12
N GLU A 178 -2.68 -0.17 -8.36
CA GLU A 178 -2.90 1.13 -7.75
C GLU A 178 -2.44 2.26 -8.68
N CYS A 179 -3.27 3.30 -8.80
CA CYS A 179 -2.99 4.48 -9.60
C CYS A 179 -3.09 5.75 -8.76
N VAL A 180 -2.21 6.71 -9.01
CA VAL A 180 -2.27 8.05 -8.38
C VAL A 180 -3.36 8.90 -9.02
N ARG A 181 -3.60 8.69 -10.31
CA ARG A 181 -4.56 9.45 -11.12
C ARG A 181 -5.56 8.54 -11.79
N LEU A 182 -6.76 9.06 -12.00
CA LEU A 182 -7.82 8.38 -12.75
C LEU A 182 -8.39 9.30 -13.83
N PRO A 183 -8.40 8.87 -15.09
CA PRO A 183 -7.77 7.64 -15.60
C PRO A 183 -6.25 7.66 -15.45
N PRO A 184 -5.59 6.49 -15.31
CA PRO A 184 -4.13 6.41 -15.12
C PRO A 184 -3.39 6.94 -16.36
N ARG A 185 -2.37 7.76 -16.14
CA ARG A 185 -1.59 8.38 -17.22
C ARG A 185 -0.10 8.34 -16.89
N VAL A 186 0.69 7.96 -17.87
CA VAL A 186 2.15 8.04 -17.81
C VAL A 186 2.58 9.34 -18.47
N PHE A 187 3.39 10.13 -17.78
CA PHE A 187 3.97 11.35 -18.32
C PHE A 187 5.29 11.01 -19.01
N HIS A 188 5.52 11.63 -20.15
CA HIS A 188 6.78 11.46 -20.90
C HIS A 188 7.98 11.83 -20.03
N VAL A 189 8.95 10.93 -19.93
CA VAL A 189 10.25 11.23 -19.33
C VAL A 189 11.12 11.86 -20.41
N PRO A 190 11.65 13.09 -20.23
CA PRO A 190 12.53 13.70 -21.20
C PRO A 190 13.75 12.81 -21.48
N GLY A 191 13.95 12.40 -22.73
CA GLY A 191 15.07 11.54 -23.15
C GLY A 191 14.70 10.09 -23.48
N ALA A 192 13.48 9.63 -23.20
CA ALA A 192 12.97 8.40 -23.80
C ALA A 192 12.66 8.66 -25.28
N ALA A 193 13.09 7.74 -26.16
CA ALA A 193 12.84 7.86 -27.61
C ALA A 193 11.34 8.08 -27.87
N ASP A 194 11.02 9.07 -28.71
CA ASP A 194 9.68 9.48 -29.05
C ASP A 194 8.80 8.26 -29.38
N GLY A 195 7.77 8.04 -28.56
CA GLY A 195 6.66 7.18 -28.95
C GLY A 195 5.99 7.71 -30.22
N PRO A 196 5.04 6.97 -30.82
CA PRO A 196 4.49 7.29 -32.13
C PRO A 196 4.08 8.76 -32.22
N ALA A 197 4.69 9.44 -33.20
CA ALA A 197 4.52 10.87 -33.43
C ALA A 197 3.03 11.23 -33.57
N GLY A 198 2.53 12.07 -32.69
CA GLY A 198 1.21 12.66 -32.82
C GLY A 198 0.35 12.76 -31.58
N ALA A 199 0.79 12.34 -30.42
CA ALA A 199 -0.06 12.32 -29.25
C ALA A 199 0.48 13.24 -28.13
N GLY A 200 -0.17 14.34 -27.95
CA GLY A 200 -0.32 14.93 -26.63
C GLY A 200 0.55 16.14 -26.33
N HIS A 201 -0.11 17.14 -25.84
CA HIS A 201 0.47 18.27 -25.11
C HIS A 201 1.33 17.73 -23.95
N PRO A 202 2.47 18.35 -23.59
CA PRO A 202 3.35 17.91 -22.49
C PRO A 202 2.65 17.71 -21.15
N ASP A 203 1.48 18.28 -20.96
CA ASP A 203 0.70 18.18 -19.71
C ASP A 203 -0.35 17.04 -19.70
N THR A 204 -0.56 16.29 -20.79
CA THR A 204 -1.69 15.33 -20.88
C THR A 204 -1.32 13.87 -20.63
N GLY A 205 -0.04 13.50 -20.73
CA GLY A 205 0.40 12.11 -20.58
C GLY A 205 -0.34 11.11 -21.50
N TYR A 206 0.16 9.90 -21.59
CA TYR A 206 -0.50 8.79 -22.31
C TYR A 206 -1.39 8.00 -21.37
N LEU A 207 -2.57 7.56 -21.82
CA LEU A 207 -3.37 6.59 -21.09
C LEU A 207 -2.58 5.30 -20.90
N LEU A 208 -2.50 4.85 -19.63
CA LEU A 208 -1.83 3.61 -19.29
C LEU A 208 -2.73 2.42 -19.61
N ASP A 209 -2.20 1.45 -20.33
CA ASP A 209 -2.84 0.14 -20.45
C ASP A 209 -2.61 -0.66 -19.16
N THR A 210 -3.67 -0.90 -18.41
CA THR A 210 -3.63 -1.65 -17.16
C THR A 210 -4.00 -3.12 -17.34
N LEU A 211 -4.01 -3.64 -18.57
CA LEU A 211 -4.35 -5.01 -18.94
C LEU A 211 -5.73 -5.47 -18.40
N GLY A 212 -6.61 -4.52 -18.12
CA GLY A 212 -7.95 -4.80 -17.56
C GLY A 212 -7.97 -5.15 -16.09
N TYR A 213 -6.87 -5.03 -15.37
CA TYR A 213 -6.87 -5.17 -13.90
C TYR A 213 -7.81 -4.17 -13.23
N PRO A 214 -8.46 -4.55 -12.12
CA PRO A 214 -9.16 -3.60 -11.28
C PRO A 214 -8.22 -2.48 -10.84
N LEU A 215 -8.73 -1.25 -10.77
CA LEU A 215 -7.95 -0.10 -10.33
C LEU A 215 -8.26 0.21 -8.87
N THR A 216 -7.26 0.60 -8.10
CA THR A 216 -7.41 1.20 -6.79
C THR A 216 -6.73 2.56 -6.76
N THR A 217 -7.14 3.40 -5.82
CA THR A 217 -6.40 4.58 -5.39
C THR A 217 -6.13 4.44 -3.90
N SER A 218 -5.12 5.09 -3.39
CA SER A 218 -4.84 5.12 -1.97
C SER A 218 -4.11 6.39 -1.60
N SER A 219 -4.04 6.68 -0.32
CA SER A 219 -3.44 7.94 0.13
C SER A 219 -1.93 7.98 0.01
N ASP A 220 -1.26 6.84 0.14
CA ASP A 220 0.18 6.78 0.27
C ASP A 220 0.63 7.81 1.32
N ALA A 221 -0.01 7.70 2.50
CA ALA A 221 0.13 8.69 3.55
C ALA A 221 1.46 8.52 4.27
N HIS A 222 2.24 9.58 4.32
CA HIS A 222 3.51 9.69 5.05
C HIS A 222 3.44 10.75 6.17
N TYR A 223 2.36 11.53 6.20
CA TYR A 223 2.12 12.62 7.15
C TYR A 223 0.64 12.60 7.58
N PRO A 224 0.31 13.08 8.79
CA PRO A 224 -1.07 13.10 9.30
C PRO A 224 -2.09 13.76 8.35
N GLU A 225 -1.70 14.82 7.65
CA GLU A 225 -2.56 15.52 6.69
C GLU A 225 -2.86 14.69 5.42
N HIS A 226 -2.00 13.73 5.09
CA HIS A 226 -2.18 12.86 3.91
C HIS A 226 -3.15 11.70 4.13
N VAL A 227 -3.49 11.36 5.37
CA VAL A 227 -4.37 10.23 5.68
C VAL A 227 -5.73 10.43 4.98
N ALA A 228 -6.24 9.39 4.35
CA ALA A 228 -7.50 9.38 3.61
C ALA A 228 -7.66 10.52 2.56
N ARG A 229 -6.57 10.96 1.93
CA ARG A 229 -6.62 11.97 0.86
C ARG A 229 -7.13 11.43 -0.48
N ARG A 230 -7.01 10.11 -0.72
CA ARG A 230 -7.43 9.44 -1.96
C ARG A 230 -8.04 8.05 -1.71
N PRO A 231 -8.98 7.92 -0.78
CA PRO A 231 -9.65 6.65 -0.53
C PRO A 231 -10.56 6.32 -1.70
N PHE A 232 -10.93 5.05 -1.83
CA PHE A 232 -11.91 4.56 -2.80
C PHE A 232 -13.04 3.80 -2.10
N GLU A 233 -14.12 3.55 -2.83
CA GLU A 233 -15.25 2.78 -2.30
C GLU A 233 -15.15 1.32 -2.74
N LEU A 234 -15.09 0.41 -1.77
CA LEU A 234 -15.14 -1.03 -1.98
C LEU A 234 -16.59 -1.50 -1.85
N ASP A 235 -17.16 -2.03 -2.95
CA ASP A 235 -18.56 -2.46 -2.99
C ASP A 235 -18.75 -3.84 -2.32
N ILE A 236 -18.76 -3.80 -0.99
CA ILE A 236 -18.99 -4.96 -0.15
C ILE A 236 -19.63 -4.54 1.18
N PRO A 237 -20.61 -5.28 1.70
CA PRO A 237 -21.10 -5.08 3.07
C PRO A 237 -20.03 -5.44 4.10
N ALA A 238 -19.98 -4.70 5.21
CA ALA A 238 -19.01 -4.94 6.28
C ALA A 238 -19.10 -6.36 6.85
N GLU A 239 -20.31 -6.88 7.03
CA GLU A 239 -20.58 -8.23 7.53
C GLU A 239 -20.09 -9.35 6.57
N GLU A 240 -19.98 -9.06 5.28
CA GLU A 240 -19.44 -10.00 4.31
C GLU A 240 -17.91 -9.98 4.30
N LEU A 241 -17.31 -8.79 4.47
CA LEU A 241 -15.87 -8.64 4.57
C LEU A 241 -15.33 -9.11 5.93
N GLN A 242 -16.10 -8.91 7.00
CA GLN A 242 -15.72 -9.26 8.36
C GLN A 242 -16.82 -10.14 9.00
N PRO A 243 -16.93 -11.42 8.59
CA PRO A 243 -18.02 -12.31 8.98
C PRO A 243 -18.04 -12.65 10.49
N GLY A 244 -16.90 -12.53 11.17
CA GLY A 244 -16.80 -12.66 12.62
C GLY A 244 -17.31 -11.44 13.40
N GLY A 245 -17.67 -10.35 12.71
CA GLY A 245 -18.10 -9.10 13.32
C GLY A 245 -16.94 -8.16 13.72
N PRO A 246 -17.26 -6.99 14.28
CA PRO A 246 -16.26 -6.00 14.67
C PRO A 246 -15.20 -6.59 15.62
N GLY A 247 -13.93 -6.24 15.35
CA GLY A 247 -12.79 -6.72 16.15
C GLY A 247 -12.23 -8.07 15.71
N THR A 248 -12.69 -8.65 14.59
CA THR A 248 -12.12 -9.85 13.99
C THR A 248 -11.37 -9.54 12.70
N GLU A 249 -10.60 -10.50 12.21
CA GLU A 249 -9.90 -10.39 10.92
C GLU A 249 -10.90 -10.42 9.74
N ALA A 250 -10.51 -9.80 8.62
CA ALA A 250 -11.30 -9.79 7.40
C ALA A 250 -11.21 -11.13 6.64
N ASP A 251 -12.18 -11.42 5.77
CA ASP A 251 -12.14 -12.56 4.85
C ASP A 251 -11.40 -12.20 3.55
N MET A 252 -10.30 -12.89 3.28
CA MET A 252 -9.48 -12.66 2.09
C MET A 252 -10.24 -12.98 0.79
N GLY A 253 -11.08 -13.99 0.80
CA GLY A 253 -11.90 -14.34 -0.36
C GLY A 253 -12.92 -13.26 -0.69
N ALA A 254 -13.54 -12.69 0.34
CA ALA A 254 -14.47 -11.56 0.20
C ALA A 254 -13.74 -10.31 -0.32
N LEU A 255 -12.56 -10.00 0.21
CA LEU A 255 -11.73 -8.88 -0.27
C LEU A 255 -11.37 -9.05 -1.75
N LYS A 256 -10.89 -10.21 -2.17
CA LYS A 256 -10.57 -10.51 -3.58
C LYS A 256 -11.78 -10.33 -4.50
N ARG A 257 -12.95 -10.83 -4.08
CA ARG A 257 -14.19 -10.66 -4.87
C ARG A 257 -14.60 -9.19 -4.97
N ALA A 258 -14.44 -8.43 -3.89
CA ALA A 258 -14.80 -7.02 -3.87
C ALA A 258 -13.86 -6.17 -4.74
N LEU A 259 -12.55 -6.41 -4.69
CA LEU A 259 -11.58 -5.76 -5.58
C LEU A 259 -11.86 -6.07 -7.06
N GLY A 260 -12.29 -7.29 -7.38
CA GLY A 260 -12.67 -7.69 -8.75
C GLY A 260 -13.94 -7.01 -9.29
N ARG A 261 -14.78 -6.44 -8.43
CA ARG A 261 -15.87 -5.54 -8.82
C ARG A 261 -15.24 -4.15 -9.01
N ARG A 262 -15.48 -3.46 -10.11
CA ARG A 262 -14.85 -2.15 -10.38
C ARG A 262 -15.11 -1.20 -9.21
N PRO A 263 -14.09 -0.74 -8.47
CA PRO A 263 -14.25 0.20 -7.37
C PRO A 263 -14.85 1.52 -7.86
N ALA A 264 -15.68 2.15 -7.03
CA ALA A 264 -16.14 3.51 -7.27
C ALA A 264 -15.13 4.49 -6.63
N PHE A 265 -14.81 5.54 -7.36
CA PHE A 265 -13.86 6.56 -6.91
C PHE A 265 -14.63 7.82 -6.53
N ARG A 266 -14.32 8.39 -5.36
CA ARG A 266 -14.75 9.74 -5.05
C ARG A 266 -13.90 10.71 -5.86
N GLN A 267 -14.55 11.64 -6.56
CA GLN A 267 -13.83 12.81 -7.06
C GLN A 267 -13.39 13.61 -5.84
N PRO A 268 -12.14 14.12 -5.78
CA PRO A 268 -11.78 15.09 -4.76
C PRO A 268 -12.78 16.24 -4.87
N ASP A 269 -13.41 16.60 -3.74
CA ASP A 269 -14.19 17.82 -3.67
C ASP A 269 -13.24 18.96 -4.04
N ASP A 270 -13.55 19.67 -5.15
CA ASP A 270 -12.88 20.89 -5.55
C ASP A 270 -13.18 21.95 -4.47
N GLY A 271 -12.35 21.96 -3.41
CA GLY A 271 -12.40 22.92 -2.30
C GLY A 271 -11.33 23.99 -2.45
#